data_5b1d8d818afd5435493b30c6f2b01cd1
#
_entry.id   5b1d8d818afd5435493b30c6f2b01cd1
#
_cell.length_a   1.000
_cell.length_b   1.000
_cell.length_c   1.000
_cell.angle_alpha   90.00
_cell.angle_beta   90.00
_cell.angle_gamma   90.00
#
_symmetry.space_group_name_H-M   'P 1'
#
loop_
_entity.id
_entity.type
_entity.pdbx_description
1 polymer ?
#
loop_
_entity_poly.entity_id
_entity_poly.type
_entity_poly.pdbx_seq_one_letter_code
_entity_poly.pdbx_strand_id
1 'polypeptide(L)'
;MEGIKNLIIDFGGVIINLTRNRCIEAFERLGVTNIREQIVNNYQHKDLFMQVELGSITVSEFRDGIRHLTRQPLTDEQIDSAWIAMLDDVPDYKLDLLLDLRKRYNTMLLSNTNEIHWEWSERTCFSYKGHHASDFFTEIYLSYQLHMLKPNADIFEYVLQDAGIRPEETLFIDDAIPNCRTAESLGLQTYTPQPREDWSHLFK
;
A
#
# COMPACT_ATOMS: atom_id res chain seq x y z
N MET A 1 11.84 -6.12 21.09
CA MET A 1 11.73 -4.67 20.82
C MET A 1 11.24 -4.00 22.08
N GLU A 2 12.19 -3.40 22.80
CA GLU A 2 11.90 -2.75 24.07
C GLU A 2 11.16 -1.43 23.84
N GLY A 3 10.06 -1.22 24.57
CA GLY A 3 9.29 0.03 24.51
C GLY A 3 8.28 0.16 23.36
N ILE A 4 8.30 -0.71 22.34
CA ILE A 4 7.34 -0.65 21.22
C ILE A 4 5.98 -1.22 21.66
N LYS A 5 4.93 -0.43 21.41
CA LYS A 5 3.53 -0.78 21.68
C LYS A 5 2.68 -0.79 20.40
N ASN A 6 3.10 -0.02 19.39
CA ASN A 6 2.35 0.19 18.16
C ASN A 6 3.17 -0.22 16.95
N LEU A 7 2.51 -0.82 15.96
CA LEU A 7 3.07 -1.17 14.68
C LEU A 7 2.27 -0.46 13.59
N ILE A 8 2.95 0.29 12.74
CA ILE A 8 2.41 0.79 11.48
C ILE A 8 3.10 0.02 10.37
N ILE A 9 2.34 -0.70 9.55
CA ILE A 9 2.88 -1.63 8.56
C ILE A 9 2.38 -1.22 7.18
N ASP A 10 3.30 -1.06 6.22
CA ASP A 10 2.94 -0.88 4.82
C ASP A 10 2.39 -2.18 4.22
N PHE A 11 1.61 -2.05 3.16
CA PHE A 11 1.03 -3.19 2.45
C PHE A 11 1.92 -3.69 1.33
N GLY A 12 2.20 -2.84 0.34
CA GLY A 12 2.92 -3.19 -0.88
C GLY A 12 4.42 -3.42 -0.66
N GLY A 13 4.94 -4.60 -1.03
CA GLY A 13 6.36 -4.90 -0.80
C GLY A 13 6.69 -5.37 0.63
N VAL A 14 5.82 -5.11 1.60
CA VAL A 14 5.97 -5.53 3.01
C VAL A 14 5.09 -6.74 3.33
N ILE A 15 3.79 -6.60 3.18
CA ILE A 15 2.82 -7.69 3.38
C ILE A 15 2.63 -8.45 2.08
N ILE A 16 2.13 -7.79 1.04
CA ILE A 16 1.94 -8.36 -0.29
C ILE A 16 3.20 -8.21 -1.14
N ASN A 17 3.57 -9.27 -1.83
CA ASN A 17 4.62 -9.20 -2.83
C ASN A 17 4.15 -8.42 -4.07
N LEU A 18 5.06 -7.66 -4.69
CA LEU A 18 4.75 -6.87 -5.88
C LEU A 18 5.60 -7.31 -7.07
N THR A 19 4.94 -7.43 -8.23
CA THR A 19 5.60 -7.68 -9.52
C THR A 19 5.20 -6.59 -10.53
N ARG A 20 5.74 -5.38 -10.34
CA ARG A 20 5.40 -4.18 -11.12
C ARG A 20 5.49 -4.38 -12.65
N ASN A 21 6.41 -5.23 -13.12
CA ASN A 21 6.55 -5.51 -14.55
C ASN A 21 5.29 -6.15 -15.16
N ARG A 22 4.54 -6.97 -14.43
CA ARG A 22 3.28 -7.55 -14.92
C ARG A 22 2.24 -6.47 -15.26
N CYS A 23 2.13 -5.48 -14.41
CA CYS A 23 1.23 -4.34 -14.64
C CYS A 23 1.69 -3.52 -15.86
N ILE A 24 2.99 -3.20 -15.95
CA ILE A 24 3.56 -2.49 -17.09
C ILE A 24 3.24 -3.22 -18.39
N GLU A 25 3.57 -4.50 -18.48
CA GLU A 25 3.28 -5.33 -19.66
C GLU A 25 1.78 -5.45 -19.97
N ALA A 26 0.93 -5.48 -18.95
CA ALA A 26 -0.51 -5.52 -19.12
C ALA A 26 -1.03 -4.21 -19.76
N PHE A 27 -0.62 -3.07 -19.26
CA PHE A 27 -0.99 -1.77 -19.85
C PHE A 27 -0.38 -1.55 -21.23
N GLU A 28 0.87 -2.00 -21.48
CA GLU A 28 1.47 -1.96 -22.83
C GLU A 28 0.65 -2.77 -23.83
N ARG A 29 0.15 -3.95 -23.45
CA ARG A 29 -0.79 -4.75 -24.28
C ARG A 29 -2.12 -4.05 -24.54
N LEU A 30 -2.58 -3.21 -23.64
CA LEU A 30 -3.77 -2.37 -23.81
C LEU A 30 -3.47 -1.11 -24.65
N GLY A 31 -2.22 -0.87 -25.03
CA GLY A 31 -1.82 0.25 -25.87
C GLY A 31 -1.45 1.53 -25.11
N VAL A 32 -1.23 1.45 -23.79
CA VAL A 32 -0.69 2.57 -23.00
C VAL A 32 0.79 2.72 -23.31
N THR A 33 1.17 3.79 -23.97
CA THR A 33 2.58 4.13 -24.24
C THR A 33 3.20 4.83 -23.04
N ASN A 34 4.51 4.63 -22.82
CA ASN A 34 5.28 5.27 -21.74
C ASN A 34 4.81 4.91 -20.32
N ILE A 35 4.06 3.82 -20.18
CA ILE A 35 3.55 3.37 -18.86
C ILE A 35 4.66 3.12 -17.85
N ARG A 36 5.82 2.65 -18.29
CA ARG A 36 7.00 2.41 -17.44
C ARG A 36 7.46 3.70 -16.75
N GLU A 37 7.49 4.81 -17.45
CA GLU A 37 7.86 6.11 -16.91
C GLU A 37 6.83 6.60 -15.89
N GLN A 38 5.56 6.36 -16.14
CA GLN A 38 4.46 6.74 -15.26
C GLN A 38 4.44 5.92 -13.96
N ILE A 39 4.67 4.60 -14.03
CA ILE A 39 4.65 3.73 -12.85
C ILE A 39 5.96 3.77 -12.06
N VAL A 40 7.12 3.92 -12.73
CA VAL A 40 8.44 3.84 -12.08
C VAL A 40 8.93 5.21 -11.59
N ASN A 41 8.61 6.28 -12.31
CA ASN A 41 9.05 7.64 -11.99
C ASN A 41 8.01 8.45 -11.18
N ASN A 42 7.26 7.83 -10.35
CA ASN A 42 6.10 8.28 -9.55
C ASN A 42 6.28 9.55 -8.70
N TYR A 43 7.09 10.50 -9.10
CA TYR A 43 7.35 11.74 -8.33
C TYR A 43 6.78 13.01 -8.97
N GLN A 44 6.07 12.91 -10.08
CA GLN A 44 5.40 14.06 -10.69
C GLN A 44 3.89 13.99 -10.42
N HIS A 45 3.41 14.82 -9.52
CA HIS A 45 2.01 14.95 -9.03
C HIS A 45 0.90 15.10 -10.09
N LYS A 46 1.14 14.71 -11.32
CA LYS A 46 0.20 14.91 -12.45
C LYS A 46 -0.15 13.67 -13.24
N ASP A 47 0.48 12.51 -12.91
CA ASP A 47 0.11 11.30 -13.60
C ASP A 47 -1.18 10.69 -13.02
N LEU A 48 -1.87 9.97 -13.90
CA LEU A 48 -3.18 9.39 -13.62
C LEU A 48 -3.15 8.37 -12.47
N PHE A 49 -2.03 7.64 -12.34
CA PHE A 49 -1.85 6.60 -11.32
C PHE A 49 -1.69 7.21 -9.92
N MET A 50 -0.90 8.27 -9.80
CA MET A 50 -0.76 8.97 -8.53
C MET A 50 -2.06 9.68 -8.13
N GLN A 51 -2.81 10.23 -9.09
CA GLN A 51 -4.07 10.91 -8.80
C GLN A 51 -5.11 9.95 -8.21
N VAL A 52 -5.20 8.71 -8.72
CA VAL A 52 -6.12 7.70 -8.16
C VAL A 52 -5.65 7.18 -6.80
N GLU A 53 -4.33 7.07 -6.56
CA GLU A 53 -3.77 6.72 -5.25
C GLU A 53 -3.93 7.83 -4.20
N LEU A 54 -3.91 9.09 -4.64
CA LEU A 54 -4.24 10.24 -3.78
C LEU A 54 -5.75 10.41 -3.56
N GLY A 55 -6.58 9.72 -4.35
CA GLY A 55 -8.02 9.92 -4.32
C GLY A 55 -8.47 11.28 -4.86
N SER A 56 -7.60 11.99 -5.62
CA SER A 56 -7.94 13.26 -6.25
C SER A 56 -8.78 13.09 -7.52
N ILE A 57 -8.84 11.88 -8.06
CA ILE A 57 -9.77 11.43 -9.09
C ILE A 57 -10.45 10.14 -8.64
N THR A 58 -11.66 9.94 -9.12
CA THR A 58 -12.43 8.70 -8.92
C THR A 58 -11.89 7.56 -9.77
N VAL A 59 -12.24 6.32 -9.44
CA VAL A 59 -11.94 5.13 -10.25
C VAL A 59 -12.52 5.26 -11.67
N SER A 60 -13.72 5.84 -11.80
CA SER A 60 -14.32 6.08 -13.14
C SER A 60 -13.47 7.05 -13.97
N GLU A 61 -13.02 8.15 -13.38
CA GLU A 61 -12.15 9.12 -14.06
C GLU A 61 -10.79 8.52 -14.43
N PHE A 62 -10.23 7.67 -13.56
CA PHE A 62 -9.02 6.92 -13.86
C PHE A 62 -9.21 6.01 -15.08
N ARG A 63 -10.28 5.21 -15.13
CA ARG A 63 -10.59 4.31 -16.25
C ARG A 63 -10.80 5.11 -17.55
N ASP A 64 -11.52 6.23 -17.49
CA ASP A 64 -11.73 7.10 -18.64
C ASP A 64 -10.42 7.75 -19.11
N GLY A 65 -9.53 8.11 -18.18
CA GLY A 65 -8.18 8.57 -18.48
C GLY A 65 -7.37 7.53 -19.26
N ILE A 66 -7.40 6.25 -18.85
CA ILE A 66 -6.74 5.16 -19.59
C ILE A 66 -7.33 4.98 -20.99
N ARG A 67 -8.67 5.02 -21.14
CA ARG A 67 -9.33 4.98 -22.46
C ARG A 67 -8.89 6.14 -23.35
N HIS A 68 -8.76 7.33 -22.77
CA HIS A 68 -8.29 8.51 -23.52
C HIS A 68 -6.84 8.36 -23.98
N LEU A 69 -5.96 7.84 -23.13
CA LEU A 69 -4.56 7.60 -23.47
C LEU A 69 -4.40 6.56 -24.58
N THR A 70 -5.17 5.49 -24.54
CA THR A 70 -5.11 4.39 -25.51
C THR A 70 -5.89 4.65 -26.78
N ARG A 71 -6.89 5.55 -26.72
CA ARG A 71 -7.91 5.76 -27.77
C ARG A 71 -8.65 4.46 -28.15
N GLN A 72 -8.82 3.57 -27.18
CA GLN A 72 -9.49 2.28 -27.38
C GLN A 72 -10.72 2.16 -26.45
N PRO A 73 -11.77 1.45 -26.87
CA PRO A 73 -12.96 1.21 -26.07
C PRO A 73 -12.73 0.06 -25.07
N LEU A 74 -11.78 0.26 -24.14
CA LEU A 74 -11.47 -0.73 -23.11
C LEU A 74 -12.61 -0.84 -22.11
N THR A 75 -12.90 -2.07 -21.65
CA THR A 75 -13.82 -2.28 -20.53
C THR A 75 -13.16 -1.95 -19.19
N ASP A 76 -13.97 -1.72 -18.16
CA ASP A 76 -13.48 -1.49 -16.80
C ASP A 76 -12.63 -2.67 -16.31
N GLU A 77 -13.11 -3.89 -16.58
CA GLU A 77 -12.43 -5.13 -16.18
C GLU A 77 -11.05 -5.30 -16.83
N GLN A 78 -10.88 -4.83 -18.08
CA GLN A 78 -9.59 -4.87 -18.76
C GLN A 78 -8.59 -3.93 -18.08
N ILE A 79 -9.03 -2.72 -17.72
CA ILE A 79 -8.20 -1.71 -17.08
C ILE A 79 -7.85 -2.16 -15.65
N ASP A 80 -8.84 -2.58 -14.87
CA ASP A 80 -8.64 -3.03 -13.51
C ASP A 80 -7.72 -4.25 -13.44
N SER A 81 -7.93 -5.24 -14.33
CA SER A 81 -7.06 -6.42 -14.40
C SER A 81 -5.62 -6.06 -14.72
N ALA A 82 -5.40 -5.05 -15.58
CA ALA A 82 -4.05 -4.58 -15.89
C ALA A 82 -3.41 -3.87 -14.68
N TRP A 83 -4.19 -3.11 -13.91
CA TRP A 83 -3.71 -2.41 -12.72
C TRP A 83 -3.42 -3.39 -11.58
N ILE A 84 -4.32 -4.34 -11.32
CA ILE A 84 -4.17 -5.41 -10.31
C ILE A 84 -2.99 -6.35 -10.63
N ALA A 85 -2.57 -6.48 -11.88
CA ALA A 85 -1.55 -7.44 -12.29
C ALA A 85 -0.19 -7.27 -11.57
N MET A 86 0.07 -6.12 -10.92
CA MET A 86 1.26 -5.94 -10.10
C MET A 86 1.16 -6.61 -8.72
N LEU A 87 -0.04 -6.83 -8.22
CA LEU A 87 -0.27 -7.48 -6.95
C LEU A 87 -0.01 -8.98 -7.10
N ASP A 88 0.88 -9.51 -6.28
CA ASP A 88 1.27 -10.91 -6.33
C ASP A 88 0.60 -11.68 -5.17
N ASP A 89 1.35 -12.48 -4.44
CA ASP A 89 0.86 -13.26 -3.31
C ASP A 89 1.15 -12.58 -1.96
N VAL A 90 0.32 -12.88 -0.98
CA VAL A 90 0.65 -12.69 0.43
C VAL A 90 1.00 -14.07 1.00
N PRO A 91 2.26 -14.31 1.43
CA PRO A 91 2.62 -15.58 2.03
C PRO A 91 1.81 -15.86 3.31
N ASP A 92 1.27 -17.06 3.45
CA ASP A 92 0.42 -17.47 4.59
C ASP A 92 1.07 -17.16 5.95
N TYR A 93 2.38 -17.35 6.07
CA TYR A 93 3.10 -17.08 7.32
C TYR A 93 3.05 -15.61 7.74
N LYS A 94 2.95 -14.66 6.77
CA LYS A 94 2.79 -13.24 7.08
C LYS A 94 1.41 -12.95 7.65
N LEU A 95 0.37 -13.58 7.12
CA LEU A 95 -0.99 -13.45 7.65
C LEU A 95 -1.09 -14.05 9.05
N ASP A 96 -0.53 -15.24 9.27
CA ASP A 96 -0.47 -15.84 10.60
C ASP A 96 0.34 -14.96 11.59
N LEU A 97 1.45 -14.37 11.13
CA LEU A 97 2.23 -13.41 11.92
C LEU A 97 1.40 -12.17 12.29
N LEU A 98 0.67 -11.56 11.35
CA LEU A 98 -0.17 -10.39 11.61
C LEU A 98 -1.24 -10.69 12.66
N LEU A 99 -1.89 -11.86 12.59
CA LEU A 99 -2.86 -12.29 13.60
C LEU A 99 -2.22 -12.45 15.00
N ASP A 100 -0.96 -12.89 15.06
CA ASP A 100 -0.23 -12.99 16.33
C ASP A 100 0.20 -11.60 16.85
N LEU A 101 0.72 -10.74 15.96
CA LEU A 101 1.10 -9.36 16.29
C LEU A 101 -0.09 -8.56 16.83
N ARG A 102 -1.27 -8.74 16.23
CA ARG A 102 -2.52 -8.10 16.65
C ARG A 102 -2.91 -8.37 18.11
N LYS A 103 -2.47 -9.50 18.66
CA LYS A 103 -2.71 -9.86 20.08
C LYS A 103 -1.74 -9.16 21.05
N ARG A 104 -0.58 -8.70 20.55
CA ARG A 104 0.53 -8.18 21.35
C ARG A 104 0.75 -6.69 21.19
N TYR A 105 0.35 -6.14 20.05
CA TYR A 105 0.58 -4.75 19.67
C TYR A 105 -0.70 -4.12 19.15
N ASN A 106 -0.77 -2.81 19.22
CA ASN A 106 -1.71 -2.03 18.42
C ASN A 106 -1.19 -2.00 16.97
N THR A 107 -1.78 -2.80 16.08
CA THR A 107 -1.31 -3.02 14.71
C THR A 107 -2.16 -2.22 13.73
N MET A 108 -1.54 -1.39 12.92
CA MET A 108 -2.21 -0.53 11.94
C MET A 108 -1.61 -0.75 10.55
N LEU A 109 -2.44 -0.61 9.53
CA LEU A 109 -2.00 -0.56 8.13
C LEU A 109 -1.89 0.91 7.70
N LEU A 110 -0.81 1.27 6.98
CA LEU A 110 -0.67 2.56 6.31
C LEU A 110 -0.13 2.36 4.90
N SER A 111 -1.00 2.48 3.89
CA SER A 111 -0.66 2.15 2.50
C SER A 111 -0.95 3.29 1.52
N ASN A 112 0.02 3.57 0.63
CA ASN A 112 -0.26 4.28 -0.61
C ASN A 112 -0.92 3.28 -1.56
N THR A 113 -2.21 3.47 -1.83
CA THR A 113 -3.02 2.54 -2.61
C THR A 113 -4.24 3.24 -3.21
N ASN A 114 -5.07 2.50 -3.92
CA ASN A 114 -6.30 2.97 -4.53
C ASN A 114 -7.45 1.97 -4.30
N GLU A 115 -8.66 2.39 -4.60
CA GLU A 115 -9.87 1.60 -4.38
C GLU A 115 -9.83 0.24 -5.11
N ILE A 116 -9.34 0.20 -6.38
CA ILE A 116 -9.26 -1.03 -7.17
C ILE A 116 -8.34 -2.06 -6.49
N HIS A 117 -7.15 -1.62 -6.07
CA HIS A 117 -6.17 -2.48 -5.39
C HIS A 117 -6.68 -2.93 -4.02
N TRP A 118 -7.28 -2.00 -3.25
CA TRP A 118 -7.76 -2.31 -1.90
C TRP A 118 -8.91 -3.30 -1.91
N GLU A 119 -9.95 -3.08 -2.72
CA GLU A 119 -11.08 -4.02 -2.84
C GLU A 119 -10.66 -5.41 -3.29
N TRP A 120 -9.72 -5.49 -4.24
CA TRP A 120 -9.18 -6.77 -4.66
C TRP A 120 -8.42 -7.45 -3.51
N SER A 121 -7.58 -6.71 -2.80
CA SER A 121 -6.76 -7.24 -1.70
C SER A 121 -7.62 -7.71 -0.53
N GLU A 122 -8.65 -6.96 -0.17
CA GLU A 122 -9.58 -7.31 0.90
C GLU A 122 -10.30 -8.64 0.60
N ARG A 123 -10.76 -8.81 -0.63
CA ARG A 123 -11.44 -10.05 -1.07
C ARG A 123 -10.49 -11.24 -1.23
N THR A 124 -9.27 -10.99 -1.68
CA THR A 124 -8.34 -12.07 -2.09
C THR A 124 -7.33 -12.40 -1.01
N CYS A 125 -6.75 -11.41 -0.35
CA CYS A 125 -5.67 -11.61 0.62
C CYS A 125 -6.22 -11.75 2.05
N PHE A 126 -7.11 -10.85 2.46
CA PHE A 126 -7.59 -10.81 3.85
C PHE A 126 -8.76 -11.74 4.13
N SER A 127 -9.29 -12.46 3.13
CA SER A 127 -10.25 -13.57 3.35
C SER A 127 -9.60 -14.87 3.87
N TYR A 128 -8.31 -14.84 4.20
CA TYR A 128 -7.51 -15.94 4.72
C TYR A 128 -8.16 -16.59 5.95
N LYS A 129 -8.37 -17.90 5.92
CA LYS A 129 -9.01 -18.71 7.00
C LYS A 129 -10.34 -18.13 7.51
N GLY A 130 -11.07 -17.39 6.66
CA GLY A 130 -12.35 -16.78 7.01
C GLY A 130 -12.25 -15.46 7.78
N HIS A 131 -11.07 -14.87 7.84
CA HIS A 131 -10.83 -13.54 8.40
C HIS A 131 -11.20 -12.41 7.45
N HIS A 132 -11.20 -11.20 7.97
CA HIS A 132 -11.34 -9.93 7.27
C HIS A 132 -10.18 -9.00 7.62
N ALA A 133 -9.96 -7.95 6.85
CA ALA A 133 -8.86 -7.01 7.10
C ALA A 133 -8.86 -6.45 8.53
N SER A 134 -10.03 -6.20 9.11
CA SER A 134 -10.20 -5.74 10.50
C SER A 134 -9.74 -6.74 11.58
N ASP A 135 -9.54 -8.01 11.24
CA ASP A 135 -8.99 -8.99 12.19
C ASP A 135 -7.47 -8.86 12.34
N PHE A 136 -6.80 -8.36 11.28
CA PHE A 136 -5.36 -8.18 11.23
C PHE A 136 -4.90 -6.82 11.76
N PHE A 137 -5.76 -5.79 11.66
CA PHE A 137 -5.41 -4.41 12.02
C PHE A 137 -6.46 -3.79 12.93
N THR A 138 -6.01 -2.91 13.83
CA THR A 138 -6.90 -2.04 14.64
C THR A 138 -7.47 -0.92 13.79
N GLU A 139 -6.60 -0.32 12.96
CA GLU A 139 -6.96 0.77 12.05
C GLU A 139 -6.30 0.52 10.70
N ILE A 140 -6.95 0.99 9.65
CA ILE A 140 -6.52 0.86 8.26
C ILE A 140 -6.54 2.24 7.62
N TYR A 141 -5.34 2.73 7.28
CA TYR A 141 -5.13 4.04 6.67
C TYR A 141 -4.75 3.88 5.20
N LEU A 142 -5.62 4.33 4.32
CA LEU A 142 -5.47 4.20 2.87
C LEU A 142 -5.35 5.60 2.25
N SER A 143 -4.32 5.84 1.48
CA SER A 143 -3.99 7.15 0.92
C SER A 143 -5.14 7.80 0.16
N TYR A 144 -5.86 7.01 -0.66
CA TYR A 144 -6.98 7.52 -1.46
C TYR A 144 -8.17 7.99 -0.63
N GLN A 145 -8.34 7.45 0.59
CA GLN A 145 -9.39 7.88 1.52
C GLN A 145 -8.96 9.09 2.34
N LEU A 146 -7.68 9.18 2.67
CA LEU A 146 -7.12 10.29 3.44
C LEU A 146 -6.77 11.51 2.58
N HIS A 147 -6.67 11.34 1.26
CA HIS A 147 -6.15 12.35 0.33
C HIS A 147 -4.73 12.82 0.69
N MET A 148 -3.92 11.90 1.21
CA MET A 148 -2.54 12.11 1.65
C MET A 148 -1.68 10.95 1.17
N LEU A 149 -0.40 11.20 0.88
CA LEU A 149 0.54 10.19 0.39
C LEU A 149 1.84 10.18 1.21
N LYS A 150 2.34 9.01 1.57
CA LYS A 150 3.74 8.84 1.94
C LYS A 150 4.61 9.22 0.72
N PRO A 151 5.75 9.90 0.88
CA PRO A 151 6.48 10.19 2.12
C PRO A 151 6.17 11.56 2.74
N ASN A 152 5.06 12.24 2.43
CA ASN A 152 4.74 13.50 3.05
C ASN A 152 4.53 13.33 4.57
N ALA A 153 4.94 14.33 5.36
CA ALA A 153 4.84 14.25 6.82
C ALA A 153 3.39 14.26 7.32
N ASP A 154 2.50 14.94 6.61
CA ASP A 154 1.10 15.12 6.96
C ASP A 154 0.34 13.81 7.20
N ILE A 155 0.58 12.78 6.37
CA ILE A 155 -0.07 11.47 6.54
C ILE A 155 0.39 10.77 7.83
N PHE A 156 1.66 10.88 8.20
CA PHE A 156 2.18 10.30 9.44
C PHE A 156 1.67 11.05 10.66
N GLU A 157 1.67 12.39 10.62
CA GLU A 157 1.13 13.23 11.67
C GLU A 157 -0.36 12.96 11.90
N TYR A 158 -1.13 12.80 10.82
CA TYR A 158 -2.54 12.39 10.87
C TYR A 158 -2.71 11.05 11.58
N VAL A 159 -1.96 10.00 11.15
CA VAL A 159 -2.06 8.66 11.74
C VAL A 159 -1.71 8.67 13.23
N LEU A 160 -0.63 9.36 13.62
CA LEU A 160 -0.21 9.48 15.02
C LEU A 160 -1.29 10.14 15.88
N GLN A 161 -1.90 11.20 15.37
CA GLN A 161 -2.95 11.95 16.05
C GLN A 161 -4.25 11.14 16.14
N ASP A 162 -4.71 10.57 15.02
CA ASP A 162 -5.99 9.84 14.93
C ASP A 162 -5.97 8.58 15.79
N ALA A 163 -4.89 7.81 15.73
CA ALA A 163 -4.70 6.61 16.56
C ALA A 163 -4.35 6.93 18.02
N GLY A 164 -4.03 8.18 18.36
CA GLY A 164 -3.65 8.59 19.71
C GLY A 164 -2.35 7.92 20.21
N ILE A 165 -1.39 7.67 19.33
CA ILE A 165 -0.15 6.93 19.61
C ILE A 165 1.07 7.86 19.67
N ARG A 166 2.10 7.43 20.40
CA ARG A 166 3.35 8.18 20.55
C ARG A 166 4.40 7.66 19.56
N PRO A 167 5.10 8.56 18.83
CA PRO A 167 6.12 8.17 17.85
C PRO A 167 7.18 7.24 18.43
N GLU A 168 7.71 7.56 19.61
CA GLU A 168 8.81 6.82 20.26
C GLU A 168 8.40 5.40 20.73
N GLU A 169 7.09 5.09 20.78
CA GLU A 169 6.54 3.77 21.09
C GLU A 169 6.05 3.03 19.84
N THR A 170 6.36 3.55 18.66
CA THR A 170 5.83 3.08 17.38
C THR A 170 6.94 2.63 16.45
N LEU A 171 6.80 1.41 15.89
CA LEU A 171 7.64 0.91 14.81
C LEU A 171 6.87 1.01 13.49
N PHE A 172 7.47 1.66 12.51
CA PHE A 172 6.99 1.72 11.13
C PHE A 172 7.80 0.75 10.24
N ILE A 173 7.11 -0.12 9.51
CA ILE A 173 7.71 -1.11 8.60
C ILE A 173 7.28 -0.78 7.17
N ASP A 174 8.22 -0.38 6.32
CA ASP A 174 7.95 0.07 4.94
C ASP A 174 9.19 -0.19 4.06
N ASP A 175 9.01 -0.70 2.85
CA ASP A 175 10.10 -1.03 1.93
C ASP A 175 10.71 0.20 1.24
N ALA A 176 10.06 1.37 1.32
CA ALA A 176 10.51 2.61 0.71
C ALA A 176 11.32 3.48 1.70
N ILE A 177 12.62 3.62 1.45
CA ILE A 177 13.53 4.44 2.26
C ILE A 177 13.03 5.88 2.48
N PRO A 178 12.45 6.59 1.49
CA PRO A 178 11.92 7.93 1.72
C PRO A 178 10.81 7.97 2.77
N ASN A 179 9.93 6.97 2.82
CA ASN A 179 8.87 6.86 3.81
C ASN A 179 9.46 6.69 5.21
N CYS A 180 10.42 5.77 5.36
CA CYS A 180 11.11 5.53 6.62
C CYS A 180 11.83 6.79 7.13
N ARG A 181 12.52 7.53 6.26
CA ARG A 181 13.21 8.77 6.64
C ARG A 181 12.25 9.84 7.17
N THR A 182 11.08 9.99 6.55
CA THR A 182 10.07 10.92 7.06
C THR A 182 9.54 10.46 8.41
N ALA A 183 9.21 9.17 8.57
CA ALA A 183 8.77 8.61 9.85
C ALA A 183 9.83 8.81 10.96
N GLU A 184 11.11 8.57 10.69
CA GLU A 184 12.22 8.82 11.61
C GLU A 184 12.33 10.29 12.04
N SER A 185 12.13 11.22 11.10
CA SER A 185 12.16 12.66 11.41
C SER A 185 11.05 13.09 12.37
N LEU A 186 9.98 12.30 12.47
CA LEU A 186 8.86 12.49 13.40
C LEU A 186 9.03 11.66 14.70
N GLY A 187 10.15 10.94 14.86
CA GLY A 187 10.49 10.21 16.07
C GLY A 187 10.03 8.74 16.10
N LEU A 188 9.51 8.19 15.00
CA LEU A 188 9.19 6.77 14.91
C LEU A 188 10.49 5.95 14.79
N GLN A 189 10.45 4.72 15.28
CA GLN A 189 11.43 3.71 14.88
C GLN A 189 11.02 3.13 13.53
N THR A 190 11.99 2.73 12.70
CA THR A 190 11.68 2.20 11.37
C THR A 190 12.40 0.89 11.08
N TYR A 191 11.84 0.11 10.19
CA TYR A 191 12.47 -1.04 9.58
C TYR A 191 12.15 -1.09 8.08
N THR A 192 13.19 -1.23 7.26
CA THR A 192 13.05 -1.31 5.81
C THR A 192 13.36 -2.74 5.34
N PRO A 193 12.36 -3.60 5.14
CA PRO A 193 12.58 -4.95 4.67
C PRO A 193 13.09 -4.99 3.24
N GLN A 194 13.91 -6.00 2.94
CA GLN A 194 14.28 -6.30 1.56
C GLN A 194 13.09 -6.93 0.80
N PRO A 195 13.07 -6.85 -0.53
CA PRO A 195 12.01 -7.48 -1.32
C PRO A 195 11.81 -8.96 -0.94
N ARG A 196 10.57 -9.34 -0.64
CA ARG A 196 10.16 -10.70 -0.22
C ARG A 196 10.80 -11.20 1.08
N GLU A 197 11.33 -10.33 1.91
CA GLU A 197 11.94 -10.70 3.19
C GLU A 197 10.92 -11.27 4.17
N ASP A 198 11.36 -12.29 4.94
CA ASP A 198 10.71 -12.70 6.17
C ASP A 198 11.21 -11.83 7.34
N TRP A 199 10.47 -10.77 7.62
CA TRP A 199 10.74 -9.85 8.71
C TRP A 199 10.19 -10.32 10.09
N SER A 200 9.69 -11.56 10.19
CA SER A 200 9.18 -12.13 11.44
C SER A 200 10.25 -12.21 12.55
N HIS A 201 11.53 -12.23 12.18
CA HIS A 201 12.66 -12.25 13.11
C HIS A 201 12.69 -11.03 14.05
N LEU A 202 12.07 -9.91 13.66
CA LEU A 202 11.95 -8.72 14.50
C LEU A 202 11.16 -8.97 15.79
N PHE A 203 10.33 -10.00 15.84
CA PHE A 203 9.36 -10.28 16.92
C PHE A 203 9.64 -11.56 17.71
N LYS A 204 10.77 -12.19 17.45
CA LYS A 204 11.26 -13.41 18.13
C LYS A 204 12.02 -13.09 19.40
#